data_0e9be4bd2af1cc0e2040d30c9f5d51de
#
_entry.id   0e9be4bd2af1cc0e2040d30c9f5d51de
#
_cell.length_a   1.000
_cell.length_b   1.000
_cell.length_c   1.000
_cell.angle_alpha   90.00
_cell.angle_beta   90.00
_cell.angle_gamma   90.00
#
_symmetry.space_group_name_H-M   'P 1'
#
loop_
_entity.id
_entity.type
_entity.pdbx_description
1 polymer ?
#
loop_
_entity_poly.entity_id
_entity_poly.type
_entity_poly.pdbx_seq_one_letter_code
_entity_poly.pdbx_strand_id
1 'polypeptide(L)'
;MNRRAFISLLTGAAAWPLAGRAQQAERMRRVGVLMAWPESDPDIQARVTAFRQELRRLGWSEGASLQIEQRFGGDDMDRLRAYAAELIELKPDAVLVAGRRAVSVLRQQTRSIPIVLAGISDPAGQARPSCPERGASQDRA
;
A
#
# COMPACT_ATOMS: atom_id res chain seq x y z
N MET A 1 5.62 -43.85 -44.36
CA MET A 1 5.88 -42.66 -43.57
C MET A 1 4.67 -41.75 -43.67
N ASN A 2 3.85 -41.80 -42.65
CA ASN A 2 2.56 -41.09 -42.66
C ASN A 2 2.73 -39.62 -42.20
N ARG A 3 2.65 -38.70 -43.13
CA ARG A 3 2.71 -37.25 -42.90
C ARG A 3 1.51 -36.66 -42.08
N ARG A 4 0.56 -37.55 -41.69
CA ARG A 4 -0.65 -37.15 -40.94
C ARG A 4 -0.49 -37.22 -39.42
N ALA A 5 0.57 -37.79 -38.87
CA ALA A 5 0.80 -37.90 -37.42
C ALA A 5 1.56 -36.72 -36.81
N PHE A 6 2.07 -35.78 -37.61
CA PHE A 6 2.90 -34.65 -37.10
C PHE A 6 2.13 -33.38 -36.77
N ILE A 7 0.86 -33.29 -37.13
CA ILE A 7 0.06 -32.07 -36.93
C ILE A 7 -0.72 -32.08 -35.60
N SER A 8 -0.81 -33.23 -34.92
CA SER A 8 -1.60 -33.37 -33.67
C SER A 8 -0.85 -33.00 -32.39
N LEU A 9 0.43 -32.61 -32.45
CA LEU A 9 1.26 -32.37 -31.27
C LEU A 9 1.51 -30.89 -31.00
N LEU A 10 0.97 -29.96 -31.80
CA LEU A 10 1.21 -28.51 -31.67
C LEU A 10 0.07 -27.74 -31.01
N THR A 11 -1.02 -28.37 -30.57
CA THR A 11 -2.20 -27.70 -30.04
C THR A 11 -2.20 -27.62 -28.49
N GLY A 12 -1.18 -28.14 -27.81
CA GLY A 12 -1.14 -28.22 -26.35
C GLY A 12 -0.40 -27.10 -25.60
N ALA A 13 0.31 -26.18 -26.30
CA ALA A 13 1.25 -25.28 -25.64
C ALA A 13 0.72 -23.86 -25.34
N ALA A 14 -0.50 -23.52 -25.78
CA ALA A 14 -1.03 -22.15 -25.63
C ALA A 14 -1.92 -21.90 -24.40
N ALA A 15 -2.25 -22.94 -23.62
CA ALA A 15 -3.18 -22.83 -22.49
C ALA A 15 -2.51 -22.62 -21.12
N TRP A 16 -1.17 -22.68 -21.04
CA TRP A 16 -0.48 -22.66 -19.75
C TRP A 16 -0.35 -21.28 -19.06
N PRO A 17 -0.31 -20.13 -19.73
CA PRO A 17 -0.20 -18.86 -19.01
C PRO A 17 -1.52 -18.39 -18.37
N LEU A 18 -2.67 -18.94 -18.73
CA LEU A 18 -3.97 -18.55 -18.16
C LEU A 18 -4.26 -19.21 -16.80
N ALA A 19 -3.76 -20.44 -16.58
CA ALA A 19 -3.94 -21.14 -15.30
C ALA A 19 -3.16 -20.48 -14.15
N GLY A 20 -2.00 -19.90 -14.42
CA GLY A 20 -1.20 -19.19 -13.42
C GLY A 20 -1.86 -17.91 -12.90
N ARG A 21 -2.65 -17.22 -13.73
CA ARG A 21 -3.42 -16.05 -13.31
C ARG A 21 -4.67 -16.40 -12.50
N ALA A 22 -5.31 -17.50 -12.80
CA ALA A 22 -6.47 -17.98 -12.03
C ALA A 22 -6.07 -18.41 -10.61
N GLN A 23 -4.93 -19.07 -10.42
CA GLN A 23 -4.43 -19.43 -9.09
C GLN A 23 -3.99 -18.23 -8.24
N GLN A 24 -3.57 -17.12 -8.84
CA GLN A 24 -3.28 -15.88 -8.12
C GLN A 24 -4.54 -15.15 -7.67
N ALA A 25 -5.68 -15.35 -8.35
CA ALA A 25 -6.96 -14.74 -7.98
C ALA A 25 -7.64 -15.44 -6.78
N GLU A 26 -7.31 -16.69 -6.50
CA GLU A 26 -7.88 -17.46 -5.38
C GLU A 26 -7.14 -17.22 -4.04
N ARG A 27 -5.95 -16.63 -4.06
CA ARG A 27 -5.22 -16.34 -2.83
C ARG A 27 -5.77 -15.07 -2.19
N MET A 28 -6.34 -15.21 -1.01
CA MET A 28 -6.73 -14.06 -0.18
C MET A 28 -5.52 -13.16 0.06
N ARG A 29 -5.60 -11.92 -0.40
CA ARG A 29 -4.58 -10.89 -0.18
C ARG A 29 -4.72 -10.31 1.21
N ARG A 30 -3.59 -10.04 1.85
CA ARG A 30 -3.58 -9.42 3.17
C ARG A 30 -2.96 -8.03 3.09
N VAL A 31 -3.70 -7.03 3.57
CA VAL A 31 -3.24 -5.64 3.64
C VAL A 31 -3.20 -5.20 5.09
N GLY A 32 -2.03 -4.79 5.55
CA GLY A 32 -1.87 -4.12 6.84
C GLY A 32 -2.22 -2.64 6.72
N VAL A 33 -2.80 -2.06 7.75
CA VAL A 33 -3.07 -0.61 7.85
C VAL A 33 -2.55 -0.11 9.19
N LEU A 34 -1.56 0.78 9.16
CA LEU A 34 -0.97 1.39 10.36
C LEU A 34 -1.21 2.89 10.37
N MET A 35 -1.95 3.36 11.36
CA MET A 35 -2.32 4.76 11.52
C MET A 35 -1.65 5.38 12.76
N ALA A 36 -1.03 6.57 12.60
CA ALA A 36 -0.47 7.35 13.71
C ALA A 36 -1.50 8.33 14.29
N TRP A 37 -2.74 7.89 14.40
CA TRP A 37 -3.86 8.61 15.01
C TRP A 37 -4.68 7.64 15.86
N PRO A 38 -5.46 8.14 16.81
CA PRO A 38 -6.38 7.30 17.58
C PRO A 38 -7.53 6.79 16.70
N GLU A 39 -8.02 5.62 17.02
CA GLU A 39 -9.16 5.02 16.31
C GLU A 39 -10.44 5.87 16.42
N SER A 40 -10.59 6.62 17.51
CA SER A 40 -11.74 7.49 17.76
C SER A 40 -11.78 8.75 16.90
N ASP A 41 -10.73 9.02 16.11
CA ASP A 41 -10.67 10.20 15.24
C ASP A 41 -11.65 10.04 14.05
N PRO A 42 -12.67 10.93 13.93
CA PRO A 42 -13.69 10.80 12.89
C PRO A 42 -13.13 10.99 11.48
N ASP A 43 -12.11 11.83 11.28
CA ASP A 43 -11.50 12.06 9.99
C ASP A 43 -10.73 10.83 9.53
N ILE A 44 -10.08 10.14 10.46
CA ILE A 44 -9.38 8.89 10.19
C ILE A 44 -10.37 7.79 9.85
N GLN A 45 -11.47 7.68 10.57
CA GLN A 45 -12.53 6.72 10.26
C GLN A 45 -13.17 6.96 8.88
N ALA A 46 -13.38 8.21 8.52
CA ALA A 46 -13.88 8.58 7.20
C ALA A 46 -12.89 8.16 6.09
N ARG A 47 -11.58 8.36 6.28
CA ARG A 47 -10.53 7.95 5.33
C ARG A 47 -10.44 6.43 5.18
N VAL A 48 -10.51 5.69 6.29
CA VAL A 48 -10.51 4.23 6.28
C VAL A 48 -11.76 3.70 5.56
N THR A 49 -12.90 4.32 5.80
CA THR A 49 -14.15 3.96 5.11
C THR A 49 -14.05 4.20 3.61
N ALA A 50 -13.54 5.36 3.19
CA ALA A 50 -13.32 5.68 1.78
C ALA A 50 -12.35 4.69 1.12
N PHE A 51 -11.27 4.33 1.80
CA PHE A 51 -10.31 3.33 1.32
C PHE A 51 -10.97 1.97 1.09
N ARG A 52 -11.79 1.50 2.02
CA ARG A 52 -12.54 0.24 1.87
C ARG A 52 -13.55 0.30 0.72
N GLN A 53 -14.24 1.43 0.55
CA GLN A 53 -15.18 1.64 -0.55
C GLN A 53 -14.49 1.59 -1.91
N GLU A 54 -13.32 2.23 -2.04
CA GLU A 54 -12.54 2.19 -3.28
C GLU A 54 -12.03 0.79 -3.60
N LEU A 55 -11.57 0.04 -2.61
CA LEU A 55 -11.18 -1.35 -2.82
C LEU A 55 -12.35 -2.20 -3.34
N ARG A 56 -13.56 -2.03 -2.77
CA ARG A 56 -14.77 -2.70 -3.27
C ARG A 56 -15.09 -2.31 -4.70
N ARG A 57 -14.98 -1.02 -5.04
CA ARG A 57 -15.19 -0.52 -6.39
C ARG A 57 -14.22 -1.13 -7.40
N LEU A 58 -13.00 -1.43 -6.96
CA LEU A 58 -11.97 -2.11 -7.74
C LEU A 58 -12.12 -3.64 -7.79
N GLY A 59 -13.20 -4.19 -7.21
CA GLY A 59 -13.48 -5.62 -7.23
C GLY A 59 -12.90 -6.42 -6.07
N TRP A 60 -12.30 -5.77 -5.07
CA TRP A 60 -11.80 -6.44 -3.88
C TRP A 60 -12.93 -6.64 -2.86
N SER A 61 -13.09 -7.85 -2.37
CA SER A 61 -14.10 -8.19 -1.35
C SER A 61 -13.40 -8.59 -0.05
N GLU A 62 -13.62 -7.79 0.99
CA GLU A 62 -13.11 -8.11 2.33
C GLU A 62 -13.74 -9.41 2.86
N GLY A 63 -12.93 -10.33 3.35
CA GLY A 63 -13.35 -11.66 3.77
C GLY A 63 -13.39 -12.72 2.69
N ALA A 64 -13.35 -12.35 1.40
CA ALA A 64 -13.32 -13.29 0.27
C ALA A 64 -11.98 -13.24 -0.48
N SER A 65 -11.62 -12.09 -1.04
CA SER A 65 -10.37 -11.92 -1.79
C SER A 65 -9.33 -11.05 -1.06
N LEU A 66 -9.77 -10.31 -0.01
CA LEU A 66 -8.96 -9.37 0.72
C LEU A 66 -9.19 -9.50 2.23
N GLN A 67 -8.10 -9.46 3.00
CA GLN A 67 -8.10 -9.33 4.46
C GLN A 67 -7.40 -8.02 4.83
N ILE A 68 -8.06 -7.18 5.63
CA ILE A 68 -7.52 -5.90 6.08
C ILE A 68 -7.28 -5.98 7.59
N GLU A 69 -6.01 -5.81 7.98
CA GLU A 69 -5.57 -5.77 9.38
C GLU A 69 -5.23 -4.34 9.76
N GLN A 70 -6.00 -3.74 10.67
CA GLN A 70 -5.85 -2.35 11.07
C GLN A 70 -5.25 -2.22 12.46
N ARG A 71 -4.36 -1.23 12.61
CA ARG A 71 -3.77 -0.86 13.91
C ARG A 71 -3.71 0.67 14.02
N PHE A 72 -4.15 1.19 15.14
CA PHE A 72 -4.18 2.62 15.46
C PHE A 72 -3.26 2.89 16.64
N GLY A 73 -2.08 3.41 16.37
CA GLY A 73 -1.07 3.64 17.40
C GLY A 73 -1.24 4.96 18.16
N GLY A 74 -2.00 5.91 17.60
CA GLY A 74 -2.10 7.25 18.17
C GLY A 74 -0.75 7.96 18.18
N ASP A 75 -0.50 8.74 19.21
CA ASP A 75 0.77 9.47 19.41
C ASP A 75 1.84 8.64 20.15
N ASP A 76 1.53 7.41 20.54
CA ASP A 76 2.41 6.54 21.30
C ASP A 76 3.38 5.78 20.37
N MET A 77 4.67 6.09 20.48
CA MET A 77 5.72 5.49 19.66
C MET A 77 5.96 4.02 19.97
N ASP A 78 5.81 3.60 21.21
CA ASP A 78 6.04 2.21 21.60
C ASP A 78 4.90 1.33 21.12
N ARG A 79 3.68 1.85 21.17
CA ARG A 79 2.49 1.21 20.57
C ARG A 79 2.62 1.10 19.06
N LEU A 80 3.10 2.15 18.38
CA LEU A 80 3.34 2.12 16.93
C LEU A 80 4.38 1.05 16.56
N ARG A 81 5.46 0.91 17.36
CA ARG A 81 6.49 -0.13 17.15
C ARG A 81 5.93 -1.53 17.34
N ALA A 82 5.15 -1.75 18.40
CA ALA A 82 4.51 -3.04 18.66
C ALA A 82 3.55 -3.42 17.52
N TYR A 83 2.67 -2.51 17.12
CA TYR A 83 1.72 -2.74 16.03
C TYR A 83 2.38 -2.94 14.66
N ALA A 84 3.47 -2.24 14.40
CA ALA A 84 4.25 -2.47 13.18
C ALA A 84 4.84 -3.89 13.17
N ALA A 85 5.40 -4.36 14.30
CA ALA A 85 5.91 -5.71 14.43
C ALA A 85 4.81 -6.76 14.22
N GLU A 86 3.65 -6.61 14.87
CA GLU A 86 2.50 -7.49 14.68
C GLU A 86 2.07 -7.57 13.21
N LEU A 87 1.95 -6.42 12.54
CA LEU A 87 1.56 -6.38 11.13
C LEU A 87 2.58 -7.09 10.23
N ILE A 88 3.88 -6.94 10.51
CA ILE A 88 4.95 -7.60 9.76
C ILE A 88 4.92 -9.11 9.95
N GLU A 89 4.66 -9.59 11.17
CA GLU A 89 4.53 -11.04 11.47
C GLU A 89 3.39 -11.70 10.70
N LEU A 90 2.32 -10.96 10.41
CA LEU A 90 1.21 -11.43 9.57
C LEU A 90 1.58 -11.59 8.09
N LYS A 91 2.79 -11.16 7.68
CA LYS A 91 3.31 -11.23 6.31
C LYS A 91 2.31 -10.69 5.27
N PRO A 92 1.89 -9.43 5.40
CA PRO A 92 0.95 -8.83 4.46
C PRO A 92 1.57 -8.67 3.08
N ASP A 93 0.73 -8.67 2.04
CA ASP A 93 1.15 -8.38 0.66
C ASP A 93 1.54 -6.90 0.49
N ALA A 94 0.95 -6.01 1.29
CA ALA A 94 1.30 -4.59 1.37
C ALA A 94 0.87 -3.99 2.71
N VAL A 95 1.49 -2.88 3.12
CA VAL A 95 1.08 -2.11 4.29
C VAL A 95 0.77 -0.68 3.88
N LEU A 96 -0.48 -0.26 4.11
CA LEU A 96 -0.89 1.13 4.03
C LEU A 96 -0.52 1.82 5.33
N VAL A 97 0.22 2.91 5.24
CA VAL A 97 0.66 3.64 6.41
C VAL A 97 0.31 5.12 6.29
N ALA A 98 -0.20 5.69 7.37
CA ALA A 98 -0.48 7.10 7.45
C ALA A 98 0.15 7.72 8.70
N GLY A 99 0.77 8.90 8.52
CA GLY A 99 1.51 9.63 9.53
C GLY A 99 3.01 9.36 9.51
N ARG A 100 3.79 10.43 9.65
CA ARG A 100 5.27 10.38 9.57
C ARG A 100 5.90 9.41 10.57
N ARG A 101 5.36 9.37 11.80
CA ARG A 101 5.86 8.48 12.86
C ARG A 101 5.68 7.02 12.48
N ALA A 102 4.49 6.64 12.00
CA ALA A 102 4.20 5.28 11.57
C ALA A 102 5.10 4.85 10.39
N VAL A 103 5.32 5.74 9.42
CA VAL A 103 6.24 5.51 8.30
C VAL A 103 7.66 5.25 8.79
N SER A 104 8.17 6.09 9.69
CA SER A 104 9.53 5.96 10.23
C SER A 104 9.71 4.63 10.95
N VAL A 105 8.75 4.25 11.79
CA VAL A 105 8.78 2.98 12.52
C VAL A 105 8.75 1.79 11.57
N LEU A 106 7.85 1.79 10.60
CA LEU A 106 7.69 0.66 9.69
C LEU A 106 8.93 0.48 8.79
N ARG A 107 9.53 1.56 8.31
CA ARG A 107 10.76 1.54 7.51
C ARG A 107 11.98 0.99 8.27
N GLN A 108 12.01 1.16 9.58
CA GLN A 108 13.08 0.59 10.42
C GLN A 108 12.94 -0.92 10.61
N GLN A 109 11.70 -1.43 10.57
CA GLN A 109 11.41 -2.83 10.88
C GLN A 109 11.32 -3.72 9.63
N THR A 110 10.98 -3.18 8.46
CA THR A 110 10.90 -3.97 7.22
C THR A 110 11.45 -3.22 6.02
N ARG A 111 12.05 -4.00 5.09
CA ARG A 111 12.50 -3.53 3.78
C ARG A 111 11.94 -4.36 2.63
N SER A 112 11.26 -5.45 2.95
CA SER A 112 10.76 -6.42 1.97
C SER A 112 9.28 -6.26 1.67
N ILE A 113 8.49 -5.70 2.61
CA ILE A 113 7.06 -5.52 2.43
C ILE A 113 6.80 -4.17 1.75
N PRO A 114 6.02 -4.12 0.66
CA PRO A 114 5.63 -2.87 0.02
C PRO A 114 4.88 -1.95 0.98
N ILE A 115 5.34 -0.69 1.09
CA ILE A 115 4.73 0.32 1.95
C ILE A 115 4.03 1.35 1.06
N VAL A 116 2.72 1.51 1.26
CA VAL A 116 1.90 2.52 0.60
C VAL A 116 1.67 3.68 1.56
N LEU A 117 2.08 4.87 1.17
CA LEU A 117 1.94 6.08 1.99
C LEU A 117 0.60 6.76 1.71
N ALA A 118 -0.19 7.01 2.75
CA ALA A 118 -1.45 7.72 2.64
C ALA A 118 -1.47 8.99 3.51
N GLY A 119 -1.99 10.08 2.94
CA GLY A 119 -2.20 11.33 3.68
C GLY A 119 -0.93 12.00 4.21
N ILE A 120 0.22 11.73 3.61
CA ILE A 120 1.45 12.46 3.88
C ILE A 120 1.51 13.56 2.83
N SER A 121 1.39 14.81 3.28
CA SER A 121 1.76 15.95 2.45
C SER A 121 3.19 15.70 1.98
N ASP A 122 3.35 15.72 0.67
CA ASP A 122 4.54 15.40 -0.13
C ASP A 122 5.86 15.48 0.66
N PRO A 123 6.57 14.38 0.90
CA PRO A 123 7.88 14.42 1.54
C PRO A 123 8.91 15.17 0.67
N ALA A 124 8.67 15.33 -0.64
CA ALA A 124 9.47 16.14 -1.55
C ALA A 124 9.11 17.64 -1.48
N GLY A 125 7.95 18.00 -0.95
CA GLY A 125 7.52 19.40 -0.79
C GLY A 125 8.36 20.22 0.21
N GLN A 126 9.16 19.56 1.04
CA GLN A 126 10.11 20.23 1.94
C GLN A 126 11.48 20.51 1.31
N ALA A 127 11.72 20.02 0.10
CA ALA A 127 12.96 20.27 -0.66
C ALA A 127 12.79 21.35 -1.72
N ARG A 128 11.76 22.17 -1.69
CA ARG A 128 11.77 23.41 -2.46
C ARG A 128 12.72 24.38 -1.74
N PRO A 129 13.91 24.65 -2.31
CA PRO A 129 14.68 25.78 -1.85
C PRO A 129 13.77 27.02 -2.05
N SER A 130 13.52 27.73 -0.96
CA SER A 130 12.94 29.07 -1.03
C SER A 130 13.73 29.84 -2.07
N CYS A 131 13.12 30.14 -3.22
CA CYS A 131 13.69 31.13 -4.13
C CYS A 131 13.96 32.39 -3.31
N PRO A 132 15.18 32.91 -3.30
CA PRO A 132 15.42 34.20 -2.69
C PRO A 132 14.53 35.20 -3.43
N GLU A 133 13.63 35.85 -2.71
CA GLU A 133 12.92 37.02 -3.20
C GLU A 133 13.98 37.98 -3.70
N ARG A 134 13.99 38.18 -5.00
CA ARG A 134 14.75 39.26 -5.61
C ARG A 134 14.22 40.55 -4.98
N GLY A 135 15.04 41.14 -4.11
CA GLY A 135 14.78 42.39 -3.50
C GLY A 135 14.34 43.40 -4.52
N ALA A 136 13.18 43.99 -4.28
CA ALA A 136 12.74 45.18 -4.97
C ALA A 136 13.80 46.25 -4.76
N SER A 137 14.54 46.56 -5.81
CA SER A 137 15.39 47.72 -5.87
C SER A 137 14.52 48.96 -5.74
N GLN A 138 14.58 49.58 -4.58
CA GLN A 138 14.09 50.92 -4.42
C GLN A 138 15.10 51.85 -5.08
N ASP A 139 14.79 52.23 -6.29
CA ASP A 139 15.46 53.36 -6.94
C ASP A 139 14.76 54.62 -6.49
N ARG A 140 15.50 55.40 -5.69
CA ARG A 140 15.21 56.79 -5.34
C ARG A 140 16.08 57.67 -6.19
N ALA A 141 15.48 58.46 -7.00
CA ALA A 141 15.99 59.76 -7.42
C ALA A 141 14.83 60.68 -7.71
#